data_0100a570c041c1e87107fdc77c54cd16
#
_entry.id   0100a570c041c1e87107fdc77c54cd16
#
_cell.length_a   1.000
_cell.length_b   1.000
_cell.length_c   1.000
_cell.angle_alpha   90.00
_cell.angle_beta   90.00
_cell.angle_gamma   90.00
#
_symmetry.space_group_name_H-M   'P 1'
#
loop_
_entity.id
_entity.type
_entity.pdbx_description
1 polymer ?
#
loop_
_entity_poly.entity_id
_entity_poly.type
_entity_poly.pdbx_seq_one_letter_code
_entity_poly.pdbx_strand_id
1 'polypeptide(L)'
;MVTTYNAKDVIIVMGAHQVHGFSDDTMVTIAPHGDGFSLYVGAQGEVARNVDQDETCEVTFSLAQTSSSNDFLSALHLADKKTGKGMVPLAIKDLSGNTTFYAAQAWVTQFPEKSLGKEVTNIDWTINTGKATTFIGGNN
;
A
#
# COMPACT_ATOMS: atom_id res chain seq x y z
N MET A 1 -2.03 -31.33 -5.60
CA MET A 1 -2.22 -30.48 -4.41
C MET A 1 -3.06 -29.27 -4.78
N VAL A 2 -4.01 -28.92 -3.93
CA VAL A 2 -4.84 -27.74 -4.12
C VAL A 2 -4.45 -26.72 -3.06
N THR A 3 -4.10 -25.49 -3.49
CA THR A 3 -3.86 -24.40 -2.58
C THR A 3 -5.09 -23.49 -2.52
N THR A 4 -5.34 -22.89 -1.37
CA THR A 4 -6.50 -22.03 -1.15
C THR A 4 -6.07 -20.63 -0.82
N TYR A 5 -6.63 -19.65 -1.53
CA TYR A 5 -6.49 -18.23 -1.23
C TYR A 5 -7.77 -17.74 -0.59
N ASN A 6 -7.65 -16.98 0.50
CA ASN A 6 -8.80 -16.38 1.16
C ASN A 6 -8.48 -14.90 1.44
N ALA A 7 -9.26 -14.01 0.84
CA ALA A 7 -9.08 -12.57 1.02
C ALA A 7 -9.23 -12.13 2.48
N LYS A 8 -9.97 -12.87 3.30
CA LYS A 8 -10.10 -12.58 4.73
C LYS A 8 -8.79 -12.77 5.51
N ASP A 9 -7.86 -13.53 4.97
CA ASP A 9 -6.57 -13.77 5.60
C ASP A 9 -5.55 -12.68 5.29
N VAL A 10 -5.90 -11.73 4.43
CA VAL A 10 -5.07 -10.55 4.17
C VAL A 10 -5.37 -9.49 5.23
N ILE A 11 -4.35 -9.16 6.01
CA ILE A 11 -4.47 -8.20 7.11
C ILE A 11 -3.66 -6.95 6.78
N ILE A 12 -4.31 -5.79 6.93
CA ILE A 12 -3.69 -4.49 6.69
C ILE A 12 -3.87 -3.66 7.95
N VAL A 13 -2.76 -3.26 8.57
CA VAL A 13 -2.77 -2.45 9.78
C VAL A 13 -2.02 -1.15 9.50
N MET A 14 -2.69 -0.02 9.70
CA MET A 14 -2.10 1.31 9.56
C MET A 14 -2.18 2.03 10.89
N GLY A 15 -1.01 2.26 11.53
CA GLY A 15 -0.98 2.74 12.89
C GLY A 15 -1.57 1.70 13.84
N ALA A 16 -2.57 2.11 14.60
CA ALA A 16 -3.30 1.22 15.51
C ALA A 16 -4.63 0.72 14.91
N HIS A 17 -4.91 1.06 13.65
CA HIS A 17 -6.19 0.75 13.01
C HIS A 17 -6.03 -0.38 12.00
N GLN A 18 -6.86 -1.41 12.10
CA GLN A 18 -6.93 -2.45 11.09
C GLN A 18 -7.88 -1.98 9.98
N VAL A 19 -7.35 -1.84 8.76
CA VAL A 19 -8.14 -1.39 7.62
C VAL A 19 -9.08 -2.50 7.17
N HIS A 20 -10.34 -2.16 6.96
CA HIS A 20 -11.38 -3.12 6.59
C HIS A 20 -12.42 -2.47 5.67
N GLY A 21 -13.38 -3.26 5.21
CA GLY A 21 -14.44 -2.77 4.35
C GLY A 21 -13.96 -2.52 2.92
N PHE A 22 -13.13 -3.40 2.40
CA PHE A 22 -12.60 -3.28 1.03
C PHE A 22 -13.68 -3.45 -0.02
N SER A 23 -13.40 -2.94 -1.22
CA SER A 23 -14.27 -3.12 -2.37
C SER A 23 -14.34 -4.59 -2.78
N ASP A 24 -15.27 -4.90 -3.66
CA ASP A 24 -15.48 -6.25 -4.17
C ASP A 24 -14.48 -6.66 -5.26
N ASP A 25 -13.57 -5.79 -5.61
CA ASP A 25 -12.52 -6.02 -6.62
C ASP A 25 -11.14 -6.02 -5.92
N THR A 26 -10.20 -5.24 -6.40
CA THR A 26 -8.86 -5.18 -5.81
C THR A 26 -8.91 -4.51 -4.44
N MET A 27 -8.35 -5.17 -3.41
CA MET A 27 -8.31 -4.64 -2.05
C MET A 27 -7.19 -3.63 -1.86
N VAL A 28 -5.99 -4.02 -2.25
CA VAL A 28 -4.78 -3.22 -2.02
C VAL A 28 -3.79 -3.49 -3.14
N THR A 29 -3.11 -2.43 -3.57
CA THR A 29 -2.06 -2.50 -4.57
C THR A 29 -0.81 -1.86 -4.00
N ILE A 30 0.32 -2.55 -4.09
CA ILE A 30 1.62 -2.06 -3.64
C ILE A 30 2.50 -1.88 -4.87
N ALA A 31 2.99 -0.67 -5.07
CA ALA A 31 3.85 -0.35 -6.22
C ALA A 31 5.12 0.35 -5.74
N PRO A 32 6.30 -0.17 -6.05
CA PRO A 32 7.54 0.53 -5.72
C PRO A 32 7.72 1.77 -6.61
N HIS A 33 8.32 2.83 -6.05
CA HIS A 33 8.68 4.02 -6.81
C HIS A 33 9.99 3.84 -7.55
N GLY A 34 10.95 3.12 -6.94
CA GLY A 34 12.27 2.93 -7.50
C GLY A 34 12.35 1.76 -8.47
N ASP A 35 13.38 1.75 -9.29
CA ASP A 35 13.60 0.73 -10.31
C ASP A 35 14.41 -0.47 -9.81
N GLY A 36 14.93 -0.41 -8.57
CA GLY A 36 15.78 -1.45 -8.00
C GLY A 36 17.19 -1.41 -8.55
N PHE A 37 17.41 -2.03 -9.68
CA PHE A 37 18.70 -2.04 -10.34
C PHE A 37 18.58 -1.57 -11.78
N SER A 38 19.56 -0.79 -12.22
CA SER A 38 19.66 -0.41 -13.64
C SER A 38 20.95 -0.97 -14.24
N LEU A 39 20.92 -1.19 -15.54
CA LEU A 39 22.02 -1.82 -16.26
C LEU A 39 22.90 -0.75 -16.88
N TYR A 40 24.22 -0.92 -16.74
CA TYR A 40 25.23 -0.14 -17.43
C TYR A 40 26.05 -1.09 -18.31
N VAL A 41 26.18 -0.75 -19.58
CA VAL A 41 27.03 -1.50 -20.51
C VAL A 41 28.05 -0.53 -21.11
N GLY A 42 29.34 -0.80 -20.89
CA GLY A 42 30.42 0.01 -21.41
C GLY A 42 30.62 -0.16 -22.90
N ALA A 43 31.45 0.72 -23.50
CA ALA A 43 31.71 0.72 -24.94
C ALA A 43 32.37 -0.57 -25.44
N GLN A 44 33.03 -1.30 -24.58
CA GLN A 44 33.68 -2.58 -24.91
C GLN A 44 32.94 -3.79 -24.38
N GLY A 45 31.68 -3.60 -23.93
CA GLY A 45 30.84 -4.68 -23.47
C GLY A 45 30.91 -4.98 -21.99
N GLU A 46 31.65 -4.17 -21.21
CA GLU A 46 31.68 -4.34 -19.75
C GLU A 46 30.27 -4.11 -19.19
N VAL A 47 29.85 -5.00 -18.29
CA VAL A 47 28.54 -4.91 -17.69
C VAL A 47 28.67 -4.53 -16.22
N ALA A 48 27.93 -3.51 -15.81
CA ALA A 48 27.79 -3.12 -14.42
C ALA A 48 26.33 -2.85 -14.11
N ARG A 49 25.98 -2.77 -12.87
CA ARG A 49 24.61 -2.43 -12.46
C ARG A 49 24.66 -1.35 -11.39
N ASN A 50 23.69 -0.47 -11.46
CA ASN A 50 23.50 0.58 -10.48
C ASN A 50 22.36 0.18 -9.55
N VAL A 51 22.53 0.46 -8.24
CA VAL A 51 21.49 0.24 -7.25
C VAL A 51 20.68 1.52 -7.14
N ASP A 52 19.35 1.41 -7.28
CA ASP A 52 18.49 2.53 -6.99
C ASP A 52 18.29 2.62 -5.49
N GLN A 53 18.59 3.79 -4.92
CA GLN A 53 18.47 4.03 -3.49
C GLN A 53 17.04 4.32 -3.05
N ASP A 54 16.10 4.46 -3.99
CA ASP A 54 14.71 4.72 -3.68
C ASP A 54 14.01 3.41 -3.29
N GLU A 55 13.75 3.25 -2.00
CA GLU A 55 13.04 2.10 -1.43
C GLU A 55 11.63 2.47 -0.97
N THR A 56 11.12 3.61 -1.43
CA THR A 56 9.76 4.04 -1.11
C THR A 56 8.73 3.34 -1.99
N CYS A 57 7.50 3.29 -1.51
CA CYS A 57 6.39 2.64 -2.22
C CYS A 57 5.14 3.50 -2.20
N GLU A 58 4.28 3.24 -3.16
CA GLU A 58 2.91 3.75 -3.17
C GLU A 58 1.96 2.59 -2.92
N VAL A 59 1.06 2.75 -1.97
CA VAL A 59 0.05 1.75 -1.63
C VAL A 59 -1.32 2.35 -1.87
N THR A 60 -2.14 1.66 -2.64
CA THR A 60 -3.52 2.09 -2.93
C THR A 60 -4.49 1.13 -2.27
N PHE A 61 -5.38 1.69 -1.42
CA PHE A 61 -6.49 0.93 -0.83
C PHE A 61 -7.77 1.23 -1.59
N SER A 62 -8.49 0.21 -1.99
CA SER A 62 -9.82 0.36 -2.58
C SER A 62 -10.86 -0.05 -1.56
N LEU A 63 -11.53 0.93 -0.97
CA LEU A 63 -12.50 0.73 0.10
C LEU A 63 -13.91 0.97 -0.40
N ALA A 64 -14.87 0.19 0.14
CA ALA A 64 -16.28 0.49 -0.10
C ALA A 64 -16.64 1.82 0.55
N GLN A 65 -17.56 2.53 -0.06
CA GLN A 65 -18.05 3.81 0.46
C GLN A 65 -18.54 3.72 1.90
N THR A 66 -19.07 2.57 2.29
CA THR A 66 -19.63 2.33 3.62
C THR A 66 -18.59 1.96 4.67
N SER A 67 -17.33 1.81 4.29
CA SER A 67 -16.27 1.42 5.24
C SER A 67 -15.98 2.51 6.24
N SER A 68 -15.91 2.15 7.54
CA SER A 68 -15.50 3.08 8.58
C SER A 68 -14.00 3.41 8.55
N SER A 69 -13.21 2.65 7.80
CA SER A 69 -11.79 2.99 7.60
C SER A 69 -11.62 4.28 6.80
N ASN A 70 -12.63 4.68 6.01
CA ASN A 70 -12.63 5.99 5.37
C ASN A 70 -12.53 7.13 6.39
N ASP A 71 -13.23 7.00 7.52
CA ASP A 71 -13.20 8.01 8.59
C ASP A 71 -11.81 8.11 9.20
N PHE A 72 -11.16 6.96 9.44
CA PHE A 72 -9.81 6.92 9.98
C PHE A 72 -8.82 7.61 9.04
N LEU A 73 -8.85 7.28 7.76
CA LEU A 73 -7.93 7.84 6.78
C LEU A 73 -8.15 9.34 6.57
N SER A 74 -9.40 9.79 6.57
CA SER A 74 -9.74 11.21 6.49
C SER A 74 -9.23 11.99 7.68
N ALA A 75 -9.45 11.47 8.89
CA ALA A 75 -8.98 12.11 10.12
C ALA A 75 -7.46 12.17 10.18
N LEU A 76 -6.79 11.09 9.76
CA LEU A 76 -5.33 11.04 9.73
C LEU A 76 -4.76 12.09 8.77
N HIS A 77 -5.34 12.21 7.58
CA HIS A 77 -4.89 13.17 6.59
C HIS A 77 -5.13 14.62 7.04
N LEU A 78 -6.28 14.90 7.66
CA LEU A 78 -6.57 16.23 8.20
C LEU A 78 -5.60 16.61 9.32
N ALA A 79 -5.28 15.67 10.21
CA ALA A 79 -4.32 15.90 11.27
C ALA A 79 -2.91 16.15 10.71
N ASP A 80 -2.53 15.41 9.67
CA ASP A 80 -1.24 15.58 9.01
C ASP A 80 -1.12 16.97 8.36
N LYS A 81 -2.19 17.45 7.73
CA LYS A 81 -2.21 18.79 7.12
C LYS A 81 -2.04 19.90 8.17
N LYS A 82 -2.55 19.69 9.38
CA LYS A 82 -2.47 20.69 10.45
C LYS A 82 -1.13 20.66 11.18
N THR A 83 -0.61 19.46 11.46
CA THR A 83 0.53 19.30 12.37
C THR A 83 1.79 18.78 11.69
N GLY A 84 1.66 18.17 10.50
CA GLY A 84 2.75 17.48 9.84
C GLY A 84 3.18 16.20 10.53
N LYS A 85 2.35 15.65 11.43
CA LYS A 85 2.65 14.46 12.22
C LYS A 85 1.69 13.31 11.98
N GLY A 86 1.17 13.21 10.76
CA GLY A 86 0.24 12.13 10.38
C GLY A 86 0.90 10.90 9.79
N MET A 87 2.20 10.69 10.05
CA MET A 87 2.91 9.51 9.59
C MET A 87 2.75 8.38 10.60
N VAL A 88 2.35 7.20 10.12
CA VAL A 88 2.13 6.03 10.96
C VAL A 88 2.73 4.80 10.28
N PRO A 89 3.05 3.73 11.04
CA PRO A 89 3.50 2.47 10.43
C PRO A 89 2.39 1.83 9.60
N LEU A 90 2.79 1.17 8.52
CA LEU A 90 1.88 0.40 7.68
C LEU A 90 2.42 -1.02 7.53
N ALA A 91 1.61 -2.00 7.85
CA ALA A 91 1.95 -3.41 7.72
C ALA A 91 0.84 -4.14 6.96
N ILE A 92 1.24 -4.96 5.99
CA ILE A 92 0.32 -5.77 5.21
C ILE A 92 0.85 -7.20 5.24
N LYS A 93 -0.01 -8.16 5.53
CA LYS A 93 0.39 -9.55 5.60
C LYS A 93 -0.74 -10.45 5.09
N ASP A 94 -0.36 -11.41 4.23
CA ASP A 94 -1.24 -12.47 3.78
C ASP A 94 -0.99 -13.70 4.67
N LEU A 95 -1.93 -14.02 5.55
CA LEU A 95 -1.80 -15.14 6.47
C LEU A 95 -1.91 -16.50 5.79
N SER A 96 -2.51 -16.56 4.61
CA SER A 96 -2.58 -17.79 3.82
C SER A 96 -1.38 -17.99 2.90
N GLY A 97 -0.39 -17.11 3.01
CA GLY A 97 0.79 -17.15 2.15
C GLY A 97 1.98 -16.47 2.81
N ASN A 98 2.96 -16.12 1.99
CA ASN A 98 4.23 -15.57 2.44
C ASN A 98 4.46 -14.11 2.04
N THR A 99 3.44 -13.44 1.48
CA THR A 99 3.57 -12.04 1.09
C THR A 99 3.47 -11.14 2.32
N THR A 100 4.46 -10.28 2.49
CA THR A 100 4.51 -9.30 3.58
C THR A 100 4.99 -7.95 3.06
N PHE A 101 4.52 -6.89 3.71
CA PHE A 101 4.94 -5.52 3.44
C PHE A 101 5.02 -4.77 4.76
N TYR A 102 6.07 -3.99 4.95
CA TYR A 102 6.20 -3.14 6.13
C TYR A 102 6.88 -1.83 5.77
N ALA A 103 6.30 -0.73 6.25
CA ALA A 103 6.91 0.60 6.19
C ALA A 103 6.74 1.25 7.55
N ALA A 104 7.84 1.76 8.12
CA ALA A 104 7.80 2.40 9.43
C ALA A 104 7.05 3.75 9.38
N GLN A 105 7.02 4.40 8.23
CA GLN A 105 6.37 5.69 8.04
C GLN A 105 5.54 5.66 6.76
N ALA A 106 4.25 5.89 6.90
CA ALA A 106 3.31 5.97 5.79
C ALA A 106 2.31 7.09 6.07
N TRP A 107 1.82 7.72 5.02
CA TRP A 107 0.88 8.83 5.14
C TRP A 107 -0.06 8.86 3.96
N VAL A 108 -1.23 9.45 4.15
CA VAL A 108 -2.20 9.67 3.07
C VAL A 108 -1.70 10.83 2.20
N THR A 109 -1.59 10.58 0.90
CA THR A 109 -1.05 11.58 -0.03
C THR A 109 -2.01 12.74 -0.24
N GLN A 110 -3.28 12.42 -0.48
CA GLN A 110 -4.32 13.43 -0.74
C GLN A 110 -5.69 12.79 -0.56
N PHE A 111 -6.72 13.61 -0.43
CA PHE A 111 -8.08 13.10 -0.43
C PHE A 111 -8.39 12.48 -1.79
N PRO A 112 -9.05 11.31 -1.79
CA PRO A 112 -9.52 10.73 -3.04
C PRO A 112 -10.69 11.51 -3.62
N GLU A 113 -10.92 11.31 -4.91
CA GLU A 113 -12.12 11.83 -5.56
C GLU A 113 -13.36 11.16 -4.94
N LYS A 114 -14.37 11.96 -4.63
CA LYS A 114 -15.61 11.46 -4.02
C LYS A 114 -16.80 11.82 -4.88
N SER A 115 -17.50 10.80 -5.33
CA SER A 115 -18.76 10.95 -6.07
C SER A 115 -19.90 10.47 -5.20
N LEU A 116 -20.90 11.32 -5.04
CA LEU A 116 -22.11 11.01 -4.28
C LEU A 116 -23.25 10.83 -5.26
N GLY A 117 -23.79 9.65 -5.34
CA GLY A 117 -24.86 9.32 -6.24
C GLY A 117 -25.84 8.36 -5.61
N LYS A 118 -26.65 7.74 -6.45
CA LYS A 118 -27.71 6.83 -6.01
C LYS A 118 -27.16 5.51 -5.48
N GLU A 119 -26.05 5.04 -6.03
CA GLU A 119 -25.47 3.75 -5.70
C GLU A 119 -24.20 3.90 -4.87
N VAL A 120 -23.86 2.84 -4.13
CA VAL A 120 -22.60 2.77 -3.37
C VAL A 120 -21.43 2.65 -4.34
N THR A 121 -20.43 3.51 -4.17
CA THR A 121 -19.23 3.50 -4.99
C THR A 121 -18.01 3.10 -4.16
N ASN A 122 -16.91 2.85 -4.84
CA ASN A 122 -15.64 2.57 -4.20
C ASN A 122 -14.82 3.85 -4.06
N ILE A 123 -13.95 3.87 -3.04
CA ILE A 123 -13.05 5.00 -2.78
C ILE A 123 -11.64 4.46 -2.79
N ASP A 124 -10.78 5.07 -3.62
CA ASP A 124 -9.39 4.65 -3.76
C ASP A 124 -8.48 5.65 -3.01
N TRP A 125 -7.87 5.17 -1.94
CA TRP A 125 -6.95 5.95 -1.14
C TRP A 125 -5.51 5.68 -1.57
N THR A 126 -4.73 6.73 -1.77
CA THR A 126 -3.32 6.64 -2.12
C THR A 126 -2.46 6.97 -0.91
N ILE A 127 -1.61 6.05 -0.54
CA ILE A 127 -0.71 6.14 0.61
C ILE A 127 0.72 6.10 0.08
N ASN A 128 1.53 7.08 0.46
CA ASN A 128 2.97 7.02 0.20
C ASN A 128 3.70 6.61 1.46
N THR A 129 4.83 5.95 1.28
CA THR A 129 5.63 5.47 2.40
C THR A 129 7.04 6.03 2.33
N GLY A 130 7.74 6.02 3.47
CA GLY A 130 9.19 6.12 3.49
C GLY A 130 9.80 4.79 3.06
N LYS A 131 10.99 4.50 3.55
CA LYS A 131 11.66 3.25 3.23
C LYS A 131 10.79 2.06 3.64
N ALA A 132 10.54 1.15 2.70
CA ALA A 132 9.66 0.02 2.90
C ALA A 132 10.35 -1.28 2.52
N THR A 133 9.90 -2.38 3.13
CA THR A 133 10.36 -3.72 2.82
C THR A 133 9.18 -4.55 2.31
N THR A 134 9.33 -5.11 1.11
CA THR A 134 8.30 -5.92 0.48
C THR A 134 8.85 -7.30 0.19
N PHE A 135 8.11 -8.33 0.56
CA PHE A 135 8.40 -9.70 0.18
C PHE A 135 7.16 -10.29 -0.47
N ILE A 136 7.29 -10.71 -1.71
CA ILE A 136 6.18 -11.31 -2.46
C ILE A 136 6.40 -12.82 -2.48
N GLY A 137 5.54 -13.53 -1.76
CA GLY A 137 5.61 -14.98 -1.67
C GLY A 137 4.41 -15.66 -2.30
N GLY A 138 4.42 -16.99 -2.29
CA GLY A 138 3.29 -17.76 -2.77
C GLY A 138 2.26 -18.02 -1.68
N ASN A 139 1.11 -18.54 -2.07
CA ASN A 139 0.09 -19.00 -1.14
C ASN A 139 0.27 -20.48 -0.84
N ASN A 140 -0.02 -20.86 0.38
CA ASN A 140 0.08 -22.24 0.87
C ASN A 140 -1.14 -23.07 0.52
#